data_c8572ce22176196488bd5dd97c11fda2
#
_entry.id   c8572ce22176196488bd5dd97c11fda2
#
_cell.length_a   1.000
_cell.length_b   1.000
_cell.length_c   1.000
_cell.angle_alpha   90.00
_cell.angle_beta   90.00
_cell.angle_gamma   90.00
#
_symmetry.space_group_name_H-M   'P 1'
#
loop_
_entity.id
_entity.type
_entity.pdbx_description
1 polymer ?
#
loop_
_entity_poly.entity_id
_entity_poly.type
_entity_poly.pdbx_seq_one_letter_code
_entity_poly.pdbx_strand_id
1 'polypeptide(L)'
;VVTRSPDALAHDGMTPLERELALASFGPAAPHDPAFDASPHAASEAAGAAPRAPHNPHLAHWRTHLNGLAARSHRALPLRPCGRLTRAAGLVLEAIGLRLSVGAECTIELPPGSTLPHAQAEVVGFAGDRLFLMPTTDVAGVLPGARVWPLEAAPVADPLAGAKRLPVGWEMLGRVVDASGRPLDGLGPLASKVDAPLSAPSINPLDREPIHHVLDVGVRAINALLTVGRGQRMGLFAGSGVGKSVLLGTMARYTSAEVIVIGLIGERGREVKEFIEQILGEDGLARSVVVAAPADVSPLLRMQGAAYATSLAEYFRDQGKHVLLLMDSLTRYAMAQREIALAIGEPPATKGYPPSVFAKLPALVERTGNGPEGGGSITAFYTVLTEGDDQQDPIADSARAILDGHIVLSRALAEAGHYPAIDIEASISRAMTALIDETHLDHVRQFKQMLSRYQRNRDLIAVGAYAPGRDAQLDRAIALYPRIEAFLQQGFRECAPFASSLTALDALFDAYGG
;
A
#
# COMPACT_ATOMS: atom_id res chain seq x y z
N VAL A 1 -36.37 -20.92 1.96
CA VAL A 1 -36.62 -22.23 2.59
C VAL A 1 -37.09 -23.17 1.50
N VAL A 2 -36.22 -23.95 0.87
CA VAL A 2 -36.55 -25.18 0.16
C VAL A 2 -35.40 -26.14 0.39
N THR A 3 -35.59 -27.08 1.29
CA THR A 3 -34.75 -28.24 1.49
C THR A 3 -34.84 -29.16 0.26
N ARG A 4 -33.75 -29.40 -0.43
CA ARG A 4 -33.62 -30.46 -1.41
C ARG A 4 -32.85 -31.63 -0.79
N SER A 5 -33.45 -32.82 -0.94
CA SER A 5 -33.01 -34.13 -0.53
C SER A 5 -31.74 -34.57 -1.27
N PRO A 6 -30.85 -35.42 -0.66
CA PRO A 6 -29.55 -35.82 -1.22
C PRO A 6 -29.56 -36.81 -2.38
N ASP A 7 -30.71 -37.22 -2.91
CA ASP A 7 -30.79 -38.37 -3.85
C ASP A 7 -30.81 -38.04 -5.36
N ALA A 8 -30.37 -36.84 -5.77
CA ALA A 8 -30.45 -36.42 -7.18
C ALA A 8 -29.07 -36.06 -7.81
N LEU A 9 -28.04 -36.87 -7.59
CA LEU A 9 -26.79 -36.85 -8.38
C LEU A 9 -26.21 -38.25 -8.53
N ALA A 10 -26.95 -39.10 -9.25
CA ALA A 10 -26.39 -40.30 -9.83
C ALA A 10 -26.74 -40.28 -11.32
N HIS A 11 -25.74 -39.89 -12.16
CA HIS A 11 -25.56 -40.56 -13.47
C HIS A 11 -24.29 -40.04 -14.18
N ASP A 12 -23.55 -41.07 -14.61
CA ASP A 12 -22.60 -41.17 -15.72
C ASP A 12 -21.27 -40.39 -15.70
N GLY A 13 -20.21 -41.19 -15.60
CA GLY A 13 -18.87 -40.87 -16.11
C GLY A 13 -17.68 -41.02 -15.17
N MET A 14 -17.86 -41.40 -13.90
CA MET A 14 -16.73 -41.57 -12.99
C MET A 14 -16.19 -43.00 -12.97
N THR A 15 -14.87 -43.15 -13.07
CA THR A 15 -14.16 -44.41 -12.95
C THR A 15 -14.19 -44.96 -11.51
N PRO A 16 -13.99 -46.27 -11.30
CA PRO A 16 -13.98 -46.91 -9.98
C PRO A 16 -13.01 -46.24 -8.98
N LEU A 17 -11.89 -45.70 -9.47
CA LEU A 17 -10.86 -45.06 -8.65
C LEU A 17 -11.31 -43.66 -8.13
N GLU A 18 -12.09 -42.94 -8.92
CA GLU A 18 -12.65 -41.66 -8.53
C GLU A 18 -13.76 -41.80 -7.49
N ARG A 19 -14.49 -42.91 -7.49
CA ARG A 19 -15.46 -43.25 -6.44
C ARG A 19 -14.81 -43.58 -5.10
N GLU A 20 -13.67 -44.27 -5.10
CA GLU A 20 -12.93 -44.59 -3.87
C GLU A 20 -12.31 -43.36 -3.23
N LEU A 21 -11.80 -42.41 -4.03
CA LEU A 21 -11.27 -41.12 -3.55
C LEU A 21 -12.34 -40.17 -2.99
N ALA A 22 -13.55 -40.20 -3.55
CA ALA A 22 -14.66 -39.41 -3.06
C ALA A 22 -15.22 -39.93 -1.71
N LEU A 23 -15.16 -41.22 -1.45
CA LEU A 23 -15.57 -41.81 -0.17
C LEU A 23 -14.53 -41.65 0.96
N ALA A 24 -13.27 -41.41 0.61
CA ALA A 24 -12.20 -41.20 1.60
C ALA A 24 -12.15 -39.78 2.17
N SER A 25 -12.90 -38.82 1.62
CA SER A 25 -12.90 -37.41 2.06
C SER A 25 -13.93 -37.06 3.15
N PHE A 26 -14.78 -38.01 3.58
CA PHE A 26 -15.70 -37.81 4.69
C PHE A 26 -15.20 -38.57 5.93
N GLY A 27 -14.43 -37.90 6.78
CA GLY A 27 -14.11 -38.36 8.13
C GLY A 27 -15.36 -38.27 9.04
N PRO A 28 -15.50 -39.18 10.03
CA PRO A 28 -16.67 -39.19 10.90
C PRO A 28 -16.70 -37.97 11.84
N ALA A 29 -17.87 -37.34 11.92
CA ALA A 29 -18.15 -36.27 12.86
C ALA A 29 -18.03 -36.78 14.30
N ALA A 30 -17.34 -36.03 15.16
CA ALA A 30 -17.25 -36.30 16.59
C ALA A 30 -18.63 -36.10 17.27
N PRO A 31 -19.03 -36.97 18.22
CA PRO A 31 -20.27 -36.83 18.94
C PRO A 31 -20.18 -35.75 20.02
N HIS A 32 -21.22 -34.92 20.14
CA HIS A 32 -21.47 -33.98 21.23
C HIS A 32 -21.70 -34.73 22.53
N ASP A 33 -20.99 -34.33 23.58
CA ASP A 33 -21.22 -34.76 24.96
C ASP A 33 -22.12 -33.73 25.67
N PRO A 34 -23.27 -34.14 26.26
CA PRO A 34 -24.00 -33.28 27.19
C PRO A 34 -23.56 -33.53 28.63
N ALA A 35 -23.17 -32.46 29.29
CA ALA A 35 -22.88 -32.43 30.69
C ALA A 35 -24.06 -32.97 31.54
N PHE A 36 -23.77 -33.89 32.46
CA PHE A 36 -24.65 -34.25 33.58
C PHE A 36 -23.88 -34.27 34.91
N ASP A 37 -24.38 -33.44 35.80
CA ASP A 37 -23.98 -33.27 37.17
C ASP A 37 -24.48 -34.45 38.04
N ALA A 38 -23.63 -35.08 38.87
CA ALA A 38 -24.08 -35.78 40.07
C ALA A 38 -22.88 -36.17 40.96
N SER A 39 -23.00 -35.77 42.19
CA SER A 39 -22.10 -35.98 43.34
C SER A 39 -22.03 -37.43 43.87
N PRO A 40 -21.13 -37.73 44.79
CA PRO A 40 -20.61 -39.06 45.02
C PRO A 40 -21.33 -39.80 46.16
N HIS A 41 -21.57 -41.10 45.97
CA HIS A 41 -21.70 -42.02 47.09
C HIS A 41 -21.09 -43.39 46.82
N ALA A 42 -20.38 -43.86 47.81
CA ALA A 42 -19.58 -45.03 47.95
C ALA A 42 -20.22 -46.34 47.46
N ALA A 43 -19.40 -47.19 46.86
CA ALA A 43 -19.44 -48.64 47.08
C ALA A 43 -18.07 -49.24 46.74
N SER A 44 -17.56 -49.89 47.75
CA SER A 44 -16.36 -50.71 47.86
C SER A 44 -16.46 -52.01 47.05
N GLU A 45 -15.24 -52.49 46.71
CA GLU A 45 -14.89 -53.88 46.41
C GLU A 45 -15.32 -54.53 45.11
N ALA A 46 -14.37 -54.66 44.24
CA ALA A 46 -13.86 -55.90 43.66
C ALA A 46 -12.75 -55.60 42.63
N ALA A 47 -11.52 -55.65 43.09
CA ALA A 47 -10.35 -55.65 42.22
C ALA A 47 -10.22 -56.97 41.46
N GLY A 48 -10.81 -56.98 40.25
CA GLY A 48 -10.49 -57.97 39.23
C GLY A 48 -9.23 -57.52 38.47
N ALA A 49 -8.08 -58.12 38.74
CA ALA A 49 -6.85 -57.89 38.01
C ALA A 49 -7.04 -58.20 36.54
N ALA A 50 -6.99 -57.16 35.69
CA ALA A 50 -6.90 -57.33 34.25
C ALA A 50 -5.67 -58.20 33.92
N PRO A 51 -5.78 -59.20 33.02
CA PRO A 51 -4.65 -60.06 32.68
C PRO A 51 -3.53 -59.19 32.11
N ARG A 52 -2.40 -59.15 32.84
CA ARG A 52 -1.17 -58.57 32.30
C ARG A 52 -0.84 -59.31 30.99
N ALA A 53 -0.91 -58.62 29.87
CA ALA A 53 -0.45 -59.13 28.59
C ALA A 53 0.99 -59.71 28.76
N PRO A 54 1.28 -60.86 28.20
CA PRO A 54 2.58 -61.52 28.38
C PRO A 54 3.68 -60.55 27.96
N HIS A 55 4.61 -60.32 28.89
CA HIS A 55 5.75 -59.43 28.70
C HIS A 55 6.66 -60.10 27.66
N ASN A 56 6.46 -59.74 26.38
CA ASN A 56 7.32 -60.27 25.31
C ASN A 56 8.59 -59.39 25.25
N PRO A 57 9.75 -59.92 25.71
CA PRO A 57 11.01 -59.16 25.79
C PRO A 57 11.47 -58.67 24.40
N HIS A 58 11.07 -59.37 23.34
CA HIS A 58 11.36 -58.96 21.97
C HIS A 58 10.62 -57.65 21.60
N LEU A 59 9.38 -57.47 22.04
CA LEU A 59 8.64 -56.21 21.80
C LEU A 59 9.26 -55.02 22.55
N ALA A 60 9.74 -55.20 23.74
CA ALA A 60 10.45 -54.18 24.51
C ALA A 60 11.75 -53.76 23.80
N HIS A 61 12.52 -54.74 23.33
CA HIS A 61 13.75 -54.50 22.57
C HIS A 61 13.47 -53.75 21.27
N TRP A 62 12.46 -54.14 20.50
CA TRP A 62 12.08 -53.48 19.26
C TRP A 62 11.57 -52.03 19.50
N ARG A 63 10.78 -51.81 20.55
CA ARG A 63 10.37 -50.43 20.95
C ARG A 63 11.56 -49.57 21.29
N THR A 64 12.52 -50.05 22.05
CA THR A 64 13.75 -49.32 22.39
C THR A 64 14.57 -49.01 21.13
N HIS A 65 14.69 -50.00 20.23
CA HIS A 65 15.40 -49.81 18.94
C HIS A 65 14.72 -48.77 18.05
N LEU A 66 13.40 -48.86 17.87
CA LEU A 66 12.60 -47.93 17.07
C LEU A 66 12.62 -46.52 17.66
N ASN A 67 12.53 -46.39 18.99
CA ASN A 67 12.68 -45.09 19.64
C ASN A 67 14.08 -44.50 19.45
N GLY A 68 15.11 -45.34 19.49
CA GLY A 68 16.48 -44.93 19.17
C GLY A 68 16.67 -44.52 17.72
N LEU A 69 16.00 -45.17 16.76
CA LEU A 69 15.96 -44.77 15.36
C LEU A 69 15.21 -43.44 15.17
N ALA A 70 14.04 -43.29 15.79
CA ALA A 70 13.26 -42.05 15.78
C ALA A 70 14.06 -40.89 16.35
N ALA A 71 14.74 -41.08 17.48
CA ALA A 71 15.59 -40.05 18.09
C ALA A 71 16.79 -39.68 17.18
N ARG A 72 17.35 -40.63 16.43
CA ARG A 72 18.40 -40.35 15.45
C ARG A 72 17.85 -39.65 14.23
N SER A 73 16.67 -40.01 13.74
CA SER A 73 15.97 -39.32 12.65
C SER A 73 15.65 -37.87 12.99
N HIS A 74 15.18 -37.60 14.22
CA HIS A 74 14.94 -36.24 14.69
C HIS A 74 16.22 -35.40 14.88
N ARG A 75 17.37 -36.04 15.09
CA ARG A 75 18.69 -35.38 15.18
C ARG A 75 19.37 -35.23 13.82
N ALA A 76 18.92 -35.95 12.80
CA ALA A 76 19.45 -35.79 11.45
C ALA A 76 19.11 -34.38 10.95
N LEU A 77 20.13 -33.58 10.63
CA LEU A 77 19.92 -32.29 9.97
C LEU A 77 19.23 -32.55 8.62
N PRO A 78 18.10 -31.93 8.36
CA PRO A 78 17.42 -32.08 7.07
C PRO A 78 18.34 -31.63 5.94
N LEU A 79 18.40 -32.40 4.86
CA LEU A 79 19.10 -31.99 3.64
C LEU A 79 18.42 -30.74 3.13
N ARG A 80 19.13 -29.62 3.12
CA ARG A 80 18.63 -28.36 2.56
C ARG A 80 19.05 -28.25 1.08
N PRO A 81 18.13 -27.99 0.16
CA PRO A 81 18.50 -27.70 -1.22
C PRO A 81 19.39 -26.46 -1.24
N CYS A 82 20.45 -26.52 -2.05
CA CYS A 82 21.42 -25.46 -2.17
C CYS A 82 21.69 -25.18 -3.64
N GLY A 83 21.53 -23.94 -4.06
CA GLY A 83 21.94 -23.45 -5.36
C GLY A 83 23.34 -22.87 -5.36
N ARG A 84 23.80 -22.47 -6.54
CA ARG A 84 25.09 -21.79 -6.72
C ARG A 84 24.89 -20.53 -7.56
N LEU A 85 25.53 -19.46 -7.14
CA LEU A 85 25.62 -18.22 -7.88
C LEU A 85 26.51 -18.40 -9.10
N THR A 86 26.00 -18.09 -10.29
CA THR A 86 26.73 -18.22 -11.56
C THR A 86 27.13 -16.89 -12.15
N ARG A 87 26.37 -15.82 -11.86
CA ARG A 87 26.63 -14.49 -12.41
C ARG A 87 26.14 -13.41 -11.43
N ALA A 88 26.91 -12.34 -11.36
CA ALA A 88 26.51 -11.09 -10.72
C ALA A 88 26.66 -9.96 -11.76
N ALA A 89 25.56 -9.32 -12.15
CA ALA A 89 25.59 -8.25 -13.15
C ALA A 89 24.60 -7.14 -12.78
N GLY A 90 25.12 -5.98 -12.47
CA GLY A 90 24.29 -4.83 -12.05
C GLY A 90 23.45 -5.15 -10.81
N LEU A 91 22.14 -5.04 -10.93
CA LEU A 91 21.19 -5.23 -9.83
C LEU A 91 20.77 -6.69 -9.60
N VAL A 92 21.10 -7.60 -10.51
CA VAL A 92 20.59 -8.97 -10.52
C VAL A 92 21.74 -9.97 -10.41
N LEU A 93 21.51 -10.98 -9.58
CA LEU A 93 22.35 -12.15 -9.42
C LEU A 93 21.65 -13.36 -10.07
N GLU A 94 22.42 -14.19 -10.79
CA GLU A 94 21.88 -15.42 -11.37
C GLU A 94 22.35 -16.63 -10.55
N ALA A 95 21.40 -17.49 -10.21
CA ALA A 95 21.67 -18.74 -9.49
C ALA A 95 21.06 -19.95 -10.23
N ILE A 96 21.69 -21.11 -10.08
CA ILE A 96 21.22 -22.40 -10.61
C ILE A 96 21.13 -23.46 -9.50
N GLY A 97 20.44 -24.56 -9.78
CA GLY A 97 20.34 -25.69 -8.84
C GLY A 97 19.26 -25.56 -7.78
N LEU A 98 18.42 -24.51 -7.87
CA LEU A 98 17.25 -24.31 -7.02
C LEU A 98 15.98 -24.14 -7.87
N ARG A 99 14.85 -24.53 -7.32
CA ARG A 99 13.51 -24.26 -7.88
C ARG A 99 12.73 -23.48 -6.84
N LEU A 100 12.60 -22.17 -7.05
CA LEU A 100 11.90 -21.25 -6.18
C LEU A 100 10.88 -20.44 -7.00
N SER A 101 9.76 -20.12 -6.39
CA SER A 101 8.76 -19.22 -6.99
C SER A 101 9.27 -17.78 -7.02
N VAL A 102 8.73 -16.97 -7.91
CA VAL A 102 8.93 -15.52 -7.89
C VAL A 102 8.37 -14.97 -6.58
N GLY A 103 9.12 -14.09 -5.92
CA GLY A 103 8.82 -13.57 -4.58
C GLY A 103 9.40 -14.41 -3.43
N ALA A 104 9.98 -15.59 -3.69
CA ALA A 104 10.62 -16.38 -2.65
C ALA A 104 11.92 -15.73 -2.16
N GLU A 105 12.12 -15.71 -0.84
CA GLU A 105 13.33 -15.20 -0.21
C GLU A 105 14.42 -16.27 -0.15
N CYS A 106 15.66 -15.85 -0.32
CA CYS A 106 16.85 -16.69 -0.20
C CYS A 106 18.00 -15.97 0.48
N THR A 107 18.94 -16.76 1.01
CA THR A 107 20.18 -16.26 1.59
C THR A 107 21.36 -16.68 0.71
N ILE A 108 22.34 -15.80 0.56
CA ILE A 108 23.54 -15.97 -0.25
C ILE A 108 24.76 -15.94 0.69
N GLU A 109 25.60 -16.94 0.59
CA GLU A 109 26.83 -17.04 1.38
C GLU A 109 27.80 -15.90 1.03
N LEU A 110 28.31 -15.23 2.06
CA LEU A 110 29.38 -14.24 1.92
C LEU A 110 30.68 -14.82 2.47
N PRO A 111 31.84 -14.36 2.00
CA PRO A 111 33.15 -14.85 2.46
C PRO A 111 33.36 -14.53 3.94
N PRO A 112 34.20 -15.32 4.65
CA PRO A 112 34.61 -15.02 6.01
C PRO A 112 35.23 -13.64 6.14
N GLY A 113 34.81 -12.85 7.13
CA GLY A 113 35.27 -11.47 7.31
C GLY A 113 34.35 -10.40 6.70
N SER A 114 33.29 -10.79 6.00
CA SER A 114 32.24 -9.85 5.56
C SER A 114 31.47 -9.31 6.77
N THR A 115 30.87 -8.13 6.61
CA THR A 115 30.08 -7.46 7.66
C THR A 115 28.89 -8.33 8.12
N LEU A 116 28.32 -9.11 7.19
CA LEU A 116 27.25 -10.08 7.44
C LEU A 116 27.72 -11.46 6.99
N PRO A 117 27.30 -12.56 7.66
CA PRO A 117 27.62 -13.91 7.22
C PRO A 117 26.88 -14.32 5.93
N HIS A 118 25.73 -13.73 5.70
CA HIS A 118 24.86 -13.99 4.55
C HIS A 118 24.22 -12.71 4.05
N ALA A 119 24.07 -12.56 2.73
CA ALA A 119 23.22 -11.56 2.12
C ALA A 119 21.81 -12.13 1.92
N GLN A 120 20.79 -11.28 1.99
CA GLN A 120 19.40 -11.62 1.67
C GLN A 120 19.08 -11.18 0.24
N ALA A 121 18.31 -12.00 -0.47
CA ALA A 121 17.83 -11.72 -1.81
C ALA A 121 16.43 -12.33 -2.03
N GLU A 122 15.71 -11.81 -3.02
CA GLU A 122 14.40 -12.31 -3.45
C GLU A 122 14.46 -12.72 -4.91
N VAL A 123 13.71 -13.76 -5.27
CA VAL A 123 13.57 -14.22 -6.65
C VAL A 123 12.66 -13.25 -7.41
N VAL A 124 13.20 -12.52 -8.36
CA VAL A 124 12.45 -11.56 -9.20
C VAL A 124 12.05 -12.12 -10.55
N GLY A 125 12.55 -13.31 -10.91
CA GLY A 125 12.21 -13.99 -12.17
C GLY A 125 13.06 -15.24 -12.38
N PHE A 126 12.83 -15.92 -13.49
CA PHE A 126 13.62 -17.09 -13.91
C PHE A 126 13.65 -17.22 -15.44
N ALA A 127 14.69 -17.89 -15.97
CA ALA A 127 14.79 -18.28 -17.37
C ALA A 127 15.41 -19.70 -17.46
N GLY A 128 14.59 -20.67 -17.86
CA GLY A 128 14.99 -22.08 -17.83
C GLY A 128 15.29 -22.54 -16.40
N ASP A 129 16.53 -22.97 -16.14
CA ASP A 129 17.00 -23.42 -14.82
C ASP A 129 17.68 -22.31 -14.00
N ARG A 130 17.74 -21.08 -14.52
CA ARG A 130 18.36 -19.92 -13.87
C ARG A 130 17.32 -19.11 -13.14
N LEU A 131 17.59 -18.82 -11.86
CA LEU A 131 16.85 -17.86 -11.06
C LEU A 131 17.53 -16.49 -11.13
N PHE A 132 16.72 -15.46 -11.25
CA PHE A 132 17.16 -14.06 -11.11
C PHE A 132 16.85 -13.59 -9.70
N LEU A 133 17.90 -13.27 -8.95
CA LEU A 133 17.83 -12.87 -7.55
C LEU A 133 18.15 -11.37 -7.45
N MET A 134 17.36 -10.62 -6.73
CA MET A 134 17.65 -9.22 -6.41
C MET A 134 17.97 -9.09 -4.93
N PRO A 135 19.16 -8.59 -4.57
CA PRO A 135 19.55 -8.42 -3.19
C PRO A 135 18.69 -7.39 -2.47
N THR A 136 18.36 -7.68 -1.21
CA THR A 136 17.71 -6.77 -0.26
C THR A 136 18.70 -6.23 0.78
N THR A 137 19.90 -6.84 0.86
CA THR A 137 21.01 -6.40 1.71
C THR A 137 22.27 -6.25 0.85
N ASP A 138 23.32 -5.66 1.43
CA ASP A 138 24.62 -5.52 0.74
C ASP A 138 25.18 -6.89 0.35
N VAL A 139 25.72 -6.98 -0.87
CA VAL A 139 26.36 -8.16 -1.45
C VAL A 139 27.83 -7.94 -1.73
N ALA A 140 28.41 -6.88 -1.19
CA ALA A 140 29.85 -6.60 -1.36
C ALA A 140 30.67 -7.81 -0.92
N GLY A 141 31.61 -8.24 -1.79
CA GLY A 141 32.46 -9.39 -1.54
C GLY A 141 31.88 -10.75 -1.94
N VAL A 142 30.66 -10.84 -2.50
CA VAL A 142 30.10 -12.10 -2.99
C VAL A 142 31.04 -12.74 -4.01
N LEU A 143 31.25 -14.06 -3.90
CA LEU A 143 32.16 -14.81 -4.77
C LEU A 143 31.38 -15.61 -5.84
N PRO A 144 31.99 -15.84 -7.02
CA PRO A 144 31.46 -16.80 -7.99
C PRO A 144 31.31 -18.18 -7.34
N GLY A 145 30.19 -18.85 -7.56
CA GLY A 145 29.90 -20.15 -6.96
C GLY A 145 29.41 -20.10 -5.51
N ALA A 146 29.22 -18.91 -4.92
CA ALA A 146 28.63 -18.74 -3.59
C ALA A 146 27.34 -19.56 -3.47
N ARG A 147 27.11 -20.15 -2.31
CA ARG A 147 25.92 -20.99 -2.05
C ARG A 147 24.71 -20.10 -1.84
N VAL A 148 23.58 -20.58 -2.36
CA VAL A 148 22.27 -19.91 -2.21
C VAL A 148 21.32 -20.91 -1.56
N TRP A 149 20.70 -20.52 -0.44
CA TRP A 149 19.70 -21.34 0.25
C TRP A 149 18.35 -20.64 0.24
N PRO A 150 17.26 -21.40 0.06
CA PRO A 150 15.93 -20.85 0.30
C PRO A 150 15.78 -20.49 1.78
N LEU A 151 15.17 -19.33 2.05
CA LEU A 151 14.64 -19.07 3.39
C LEU A 151 13.40 -19.96 3.57
N GLU A 152 13.29 -20.68 4.69
CA GLU A 152 12.25 -21.69 4.90
C GLU A 152 10.86 -21.08 4.68
N ALA A 153 10.15 -21.56 3.65
CA ALA A 153 8.76 -21.23 3.45
C ALA A 153 7.88 -21.94 4.51
N ALA A 154 6.89 -21.24 5.04
CA ALA A 154 5.86 -21.86 5.86
C ALA A 154 5.15 -23.00 5.09
N PRO A 155 4.60 -24.03 5.76
CA PRO A 155 3.96 -25.18 5.10
C PRO A 155 2.82 -24.73 4.18
N VAL A 156 2.78 -25.30 2.99
CA VAL A 156 1.98 -24.92 1.80
C VAL A 156 0.48 -25.25 1.99
N ALA A 157 -0.18 -24.72 3.01
CA ALA A 157 -1.64 -24.88 3.15
C ALA A 157 -2.44 -23.65 2.69
N ASP A 158 -1.78 -22.51 2.45
CA ASP A 158 -2.40 -21.26 2.05
C ASP A 158 -1.83 -20.81 0.69
N PRO A 159 -2.65 -20.49 -0.32
CA PRO A 159 -2.20 -19.95 -1.60
C PRO A 159 -1.34 -18.68 -1.46
N LEU A 160 -1.47 -17.95 -0.34
CA LEU A 160 -0.66 -16.79 0.02
C LEU A 160 0.53 -17.14 0.95
N ALA A 161 0.72 -18.42 1.31
CA ALA A 161 1.78 -18.86 2.23
C ALA A 161 3.21 -18.60 1.70
N GLY A 162 3.37 -18.36 0.40
CA GLY A 162 4.63 -17.94 -0.21
C GLY A 162 4.82 -16.42 -0.30
N ALA A 163 3.81 -15.62 0.05
CA ALA A 163 3.91 -14.17 0.00
C ALA A 163 4.68 -13.66 1.23
N LYS A 164 5.62 -12.75 1.01
CA LYS A 164 6.31 -12.04 2.10
C LYS A 164 5.30 -11.36 3.00
N ARG A 165 5.43 -11.57 4.31
CA ARG A 165 4.57 -10.98 5.34
C ARG A 165 5.38 -10.03 6.20
N LEU A 166 4.79 -8.90 6.56
CA LEU A 166 5.43 -7.89 7.40
C LEU A 166 4.51 -7.48 8.56
N PRO A 167 5.09 -6.98 9.68
CA PRO A 167 4.33 -6.60 10.87
C PRO A 167 3.29 -5.52 10.57
N VAL A 168 2.07 -5.72 11.07
CA VAL A 168 0.98 -4.73 11.05
C VAL A 168 0.32 -4.70 12.43
N GLY A 169 -0.33 -3.60 12.79
CA GLY A 169 -1.02 -3.52 14.09
C GLY A 169 -1.13 -2.10 14.60
N TRP A 170 -1.89 -1.94 15.67
CA TRP A 170 -2.04 -0.67 16.38
C TRP A 170 -0.73 -0.18 17.00
N GLU A 171 0.16 -1.10 17.34
CA GLU A 171 1.49 -0.84 17.89
C GLU A 171 2.43 -0.19 16.87
N MET A 172 2.01 -0.12 15.60
CA MET A 172 2.73 0.59 14.54
C MET A 172 2.48 2.10 14.55
N LEU A 173 1.44 2.58 15.23
CA LEU A 173 1.18 4.02 15.31
C LEU A 173 2.33 4.74 16.03
N GLY A 174 2.74 5.87 15.51
CA GLY A 174 3.90 6.62 16.00
C GLY A 174 5.25 6.09 15.52
N ARG A 175 5.29 4.98 14.76
CA ARG A 175 6.54 4.32 14.35
C ARG A 175 6.95 4.69 12.92
N VAL A 176 8.26 4.68 12.73
CA VAL A 176 8.91 4.83 11.43
C VAL A 176 9.67 3.54 11.12
N VAL A 177 9.33 2.91 10.01
CA VAL A 177 9.90 1.62 9.60
C VAL A 177 10.48 1.67 8.18
N ASP A 178 11.41 0.75 7.88
CA ASP A 178 11.89 0.54 6.53
C ASP A 178 10.93 -0.36 5.70
N ALA A 179 11.27 -0.57 4.43
CA ALA A 179 10.51 -1.44 3.52
C ALA A 179 10.47 -2.92 3.92
N SER A 180 11.29 -3.34 4.88
CA SER A 180 11.35 -4.70 5.43
C SER A 180 10.68 -4.80 6.82
N GLY A 181 10.03 -3.74 7.28
CA GLY A 181 9.38 -3.69 8.59
C GLY A 181 10.35 -3.49 9.76
N ARG A 182 11.60 -3.08 9.53
CA ARG A 182 12.55 -2.80 10.61
C ARG A 182 12.37 -1.37 11.11
N PRO A 183 12.36 -1.13 12.43
CA PRO A 183 12.24 0.22 12.97
C PRO A 183 13.46 1.08 12.64
N LEU A 184 13.21 2.33 12.23
CA LEU A 184 14.22 3.36 11.94
C LEU A 184 14.25 4.46 13.00
N ASP A 185 13.26 4.50 13.88
CA ASP A 185 13.01 5.56 14.85
C ASP A 185 13.85 5.47 16.15
N GLY A 186 14.61 4.39 16.32
CA GLY A 186 15.39 4.16 17.55
C GLY A 186 14.58 3.78 18.78
N LEU A 187 13.25 3.58 18.66
CA LEU A 187 12.35 3.26 19.78
C LEU A 187 12.33 1.76 20.14
N GLY A 188 13.30 1.00 19.65
CA GLY A 188 13.39 -0.45 19.91
C GLY A 188 12.51 -1.29 18.97
N PRO A 189 12.46 -2.62 19.21
CA PRO A 189 11.74 -3.55 18.35
C PRO A 189 10.24 -3.26 18.33
N LEU A 190 9.58 -3.65 17.22
CA LEU A 190 8.12 -3.55 17.11
C LEU A 190 7.45 -4.57 18.02
N ALA A 191 6.39 -4.12 18.70
CA ALA A 191 5.60 -4.98 19.59
C ALA A 191 4.46 -5.72 18.84
N SER A 192 4.35 -5.53 17.53
CA SER A 192 3.32 -6.16 16.70
C SER A 192 3.39 -7.69 16.78
N LYS A 193 2.21 -8.32 16.87
CA LYS A 193 2.03 -9.78 16.88
C LYS A 193 1.33 -10.29 15.63
N VAL A 194 0.97 -9.39 14.74
CA VAL A 194 0.21 -9.69 13.51
C VAL A 194 1.05 -9.33 12.30
N ASP A 195 1.11 -10.24 11.34
CA ASP A 195 1.77 -9.99 10.05
C ASP A 195 0.74 -10.01 8.93
N ALA A 196 0.84 -9.09 7.99
CA ALA A 196 0.03 -9.06 6.77
C ALA A 196 0.88 -9.37 5.53
N PRO A 197 0.30 -10.03 4.50
CA PRO A 197 1.00 -10.26 3.25
C PRO A 197 1.21 -8.93 2.49
N LEU A 198 2.36 -8.76 1.85
CA LEU A 198 2.63 -7.60 0.99
C LEU A 198 1.77 -7.61 -0.27
N SER A 199 1.39 -8.79 -0.76
CA SER A 199 0.52 -8.96 -1.92
C SER A 199 -0.82 -9.48 -1.44
N ALA A 200 -1.86 -8.68 -1.61
CA ALA A 200 -3.25 -9.05 -1.37
C ALA A 200 -4.08 -8.78 -2.63
N PRO A 201 -5.09 -9.60 -2.92
CA PRO A 201 -6.04 -9.30 -3.98
C PRO A 201 -6.85 -8.04 -3.62
N SER A 202 -7.23 -7.26 -4.63
CA SER A 202 -8.17 -6.16 -4.41
C SER A 202 -9.54 -6.70 -3.99
N ILE A 203 -10.28 -5.89 -3.21
CA ILE A 203 -11.67 -6.20 -2.85
C ILE A 203 -12.50 -6.29 -4.14
N ASN A 204 -13.43 -7.25 -4.19
CA ASN A 204 -14.39 -7.35 -5.30
C ASN A 204 -15.10 -5.99 -5.49
N PRO A 205 -15.11 -5.42 -6.70
CA PRO A 205 -15.71 -4.11 -6.95
C PRO A 205 -17.18 -4.00 -6.54
N LEU A 206 -17.94 -5.10 -6.56
CA LEU A 206 -19.35 -5.11 -6.18
C LEU A 206 -19.57 -5.11 -4.67
N ASP A 207 -18.56 -5.42 -3.88
CA ASP A 207 -18.61 -5.42 -2.42
C ASP A 207 -18.15 -4.07 -1.84
N ARG A 208 -17.65 -3.15 -2.67
CA ARG A 208 -17.17 -1.84 -2.23
C ARG A 208 -18.32 -0.86 -2.02
N GLU A 209 -18.30 -0.16 -0.90
CA GLU A 209 -19.20 0.97 -0.67
C GLU A 209 -18.88 2.12 -1.65
N PRO A 210 -19.89 2.75 -2.30
CA PRO A 210 -19.67 3.94 -3.10
C PRO A 210 -19.18 5.13 -2.27
N ILE A 211 -18.63 6.15 -2.95
CA ILE A 211 -18.09 7.36 -2.29
C ILE A 211 -19.25 8.32 -1.99
N HIS A 212 -19.68 8.40 -0.71
CA HIS A 212 -20.79 9.24 -0.25
C HIS A 212 -20.44 10.22 0.87
N HIS A 213 -19.26 10.08 1.48
CA HIS A 213 -18.86 10.89 2.61
C HIS A 213 -17.66 11.74 2.27
N VAL A 214 -17.71 13.04 2.64
CA VAL A 214 -16.58 13.95 2.47
C VAL A 214 -15.44 13.57 3.43
N LEU A 215 -14.21 13.63 2.95
CA LEU A 215 -13.01 13.65 3.77
C LEU A 215 -12.50 15.09 3.89
N ASP A 216 -12.53 15.64 5.09
CA ASP A 216 -11.88 16.91 5.38
C ASP A 216 -10.36 16.71 5.40
N VAL A 217 -9.63 17.49 4.62
CA VAL A 217 -8.17 17.45 4.54
C VAL A 217 -7.50 18.70 5.12
N GLY A 218 -8.28 19.63 5.71
CA GLY A 218 -7.79 20.84 6.36
C GLY A 218 -7.24 21.91 5.41
N VAL A 219 -7.40 21.74 4.09
CA VAL A 219 -6.92 22.67 3.06
C VAL A 219 -8.11 23.29 2.35
N ARG A 220 -8.27 24.63 2.49
CA ARG A 220 -9.43 25.40 2.00
C ARG A 220 -9.71 25.16 0.52
N ALA A 221 -8.69 25.33 -0.30
CA ALA A 221 -8.81 25.17 -1.76
C ALA A 221 -9.24 23.74 -2.16
N ILE A 222 -8.79 22.71 -1.44
CA ILE A 222 -9.19 21.33 -1.68
C ILE A 222 -10.60 21.09 -1.15
N ASN A 223 -10.87 21.44 0.11
CA ASN A 223 -12.16 21.23 0.73
C ASN A 223 -13.31 21.89 -0.04
N ALA A 224 -13.14 23.16 -0.47
CA ALA A 224 -14.19 23.91 -1.12
C ALA A 224 -14.28 23.71 -2.64
N LEU A 225 -13.15 23.57 -3.35
CA LEU A 225 -13.13 23.60 -4.83
C LEU A 225 -12.81 22.25 -5.49
N LEU A 226 -12.27 21.31 -4.73
CA LEU A 226 -11.83 19.98 -5.18
C LEU A 226 -12.24 18.91 -4.17
N THR A 227 -13.41 19.04 -3.55
CA THR A 227 -13.88 18.20 -2.45
C THR A 227 -13.56 16.73 -2.66
N VAL A 228 -12.90 16.13 -1.67
CA VAL A 228 -12.44 14.73 -1.67
C VAL A 228 -13.37 13.89 -0.83
N GLY A 229 -13.69 12.69 -1.32
CA GLY A 229 -14.49 11.72 -0.59
C GLY A 229 -13.66 10.65 0.11
N ARG A 230 -14.24 10.05 1.16
CA ARG A 230 -13.68 8.87 1.81
C ARG A 230 -13.62 7.72 0.81
N GLY A 231 -12.44 7.09 0.71
CA GLY A 231 -12.19 6.03 -0.27
C GLY A 231 -11.78 6.53 -1.67
N GLN A 232 -11.66 7.83 -1.89
CA GLN A 232 -11.24 8.40 -3.17
C GLN A 232 -9.72 8.26 -3.36
N ARG A 233 -9.29 8.03 -4.59
CA ARG A 233 -7.88 7.93 -5.01
C ARG A 233 -7.52 9.18 -5.80
N MET A 234 -6.69 10.04 -5.20
CA MET A 234 -6.28 11.32 -5.77
C MET A 234 -4.82 11.32 -6.21
N GLY A 235 -4.53 11.90 -7.36
CA GLY A 235 -3.18 12.22 -7.80
C GLY A 235 -2.75 13.61 -7.33
N LEU A 236 -1.53 13.74 -6.81
CA LEU A 236 -0.89 15.04 -6.56
C LEU A 236 0.28 15.20 -7.53
N PHE A 237 0.04 15.97 -8.59
CA PHE A 237 1.01 16.21 -9.66
C PHE A 237 1.86 17.43 -9.33
N ALA A 238 3.16 17.25 -9.25
CA ALA A 238 4.07 18.28 -8.79
C ALA A 238 5.45 18.20 -9.46
N GLY A 239 6.00 19.32 -9.84
CA GLY A 239 7.41 19.46 -10.10
C GLY A 239 8.24 19.49 -8.80
N SER A 240 9.56 19.65 -8.91
CA SER A 240 10.43 19.83 -7.74
C SER A 240 10.29 21.24 -7.16
N GLY A 241 10.22 21.35 -5.83
CA GLY A 241 10.29 22.64 -5.11
C GLY A 241 9.00 23.46 -5.08
N VAL A 242 7.85 22.91 -5.47
CA VAL A 242 6.56 23.63 -5.51
C VAL A 242 5.73 23.51 -4.22
N GLY A 243 6.30 22.99 -3.13
CA GLY A 243 5.59 22.86 -1.85
C GLY A 243 4.82 21.55 -1.66
N LYS A 244 5.09 20.51 -2.48
CA LYS A 244 4.46 19.19 -2.40
C LYS A 244 4.47 18.60 -0.99
N SER A 245 5.63 18.47 -0.37
CA SER A 245 5.79 17.83 0.94
C SER A 245 5.07 18.62 2.05
N VAL A 246 5.10 19.96 1.97
CA VAL A 246 4.37 20.84 2.90
C VAL A 246 2.86 20.63 2.79
N LEU A 247 2.32 20.52 1.58
CA LEU A 247 0.89 20.26 1.36
C LEU A 247 0.50 18.88 1.90
N LEU A 248 1.29 17.82 1.62
CA LEU A 248 1.06 16.48 2.16
C LEU A 248 1.04 16.48 3.71
N GLY A 249 2.00 17.16 4.32
CA GLY A 249 2.06 17.27 5.77
C GLY A 249 0.90 18.09 6.37
N THR A 250 0.44 19.14 5.69
CA THR A 250 -0.76 19.87 6.08
C THR A 250 -1.99 18.98 6.06
N MET A 251 -2.18 18.19 4.99
CA MET A 251 -3.25 17.21 4.90
C MET A 251 -3.13 16.14 5.99
N ALA A 252 -1.93 15.60 6.25
CA ALA A 252 -1.72 14.62 7.31
C ALA A 252 -2.09 15.18 8.70
N ARG A 253 -1.71 16.40 9.02
CA ARG A 253 -2.00 17.00 10.34
C ARG A 253 -3.47 17.29 10.56
N TYR A 254 -4.16 17.75 9.54
CA TYR A 254 -5.50 18.35 9.70
C TYR A 254 -6.63 17.50 9.11
N THR A 255 -6.31 16.33 8.55
CA THR A 255 -7.35 15.43 8.03
C THR A 255 -8.27 14.90 9.12
N SER A 256 -9.54 14.68 8.77
CA SER A 256 -10.53 13.98 9.57
C SER A 256 -10.38 12.46 9.56
N ALA A 257 -9.39 11.90 8.84
CA ALA A 257 -9.07 10.48 8.89
C ALA A 257 -8.58 10.06 10.28
N GLU A 258 -8.96 8.87 10.72
CA GLU A 258 -8.60 8.33 12.06
C GLU A 258 -7.14 7.87 12.12
N VAL A 259 -6.65 7.28 11.03
CA VAL A 259 -5.29 6.74 10.90
C VAL A 259 -4.66 7.27 9.63
N ILE A 260 -3.36 7.54 9.68
CA ILE A 260 -2.59 8.00 8.53
C ILE A 260 -1.48 6.99 8.27
N VAL A 261 -1.34 6.59 7.02
CA VAL A 261 -0.20 5.78 6.57
C VAL A 261 0.56 6.57 5.52
N ILE A 262 1.88 6.67 5.71
CA ILE A 262 2.74 7.47 4.85
C ILE A 262 3.82 6.57 4.25
N GLY A 263 3.81 6.40 2.93
CA GLY A 263 4.85 5.71 2.18
C GLY A 263 5.80 6.72 1.52
N LEU A 264 7.01 6.89 2.06
CA LEU A 264 8.06 7.73 1.47
C LEU A 264 8.97 6.87 0.59
N ILE A 265 8.65 6.81 -0.71
CA ILE A 265 9.25 5.87 -1.66
C ILE A 265 10.19 6.59 -2.62
N GLY A 266 11.47 6.32 -2.52
CA GLY A 266 12.49 6.89 -3.40
C GLY A 266 12.82 8.36 -3.12
N GLU A 267 12.39 8.90 -2.00
CA GLU A 267 12.76 10.26 -1.55
C GLU A 267 14.17 10.27 -0.93
N ARG A 268 14.80 11.41 -0.87
CA ARG A 268 16.15 11.52 -0.28
C ARG A 268 16.07 11.35 1.24
N GLY A 269 17.04 10.67 1.84
CA GLY A 269 17.08 10.44 3.30
C GLY A 269 16.94 11.72 4.12
N ARG A 270 17.50 12.86 3.66
CA ARG A 270 17.34 14.17 4.30
C ARG A 270 15.88 14.64 4.28
N GLU A 271 15.18 14.46 3.14
CA GLU A 271 13.79 14.87 2.96
C GLU A 271 12.85 13.99 3.79
N VAL A 272 13.17 12.70 3.95
CA VAL A 272 12.45 11.79 4.86
C VAL A 272 12.50 12.30 6.30
N LYS A 273 13.70 12.65 6.80
CA LYS A 273 13.87 13.18 8.16
C LYS A 273 13.14 14.51 8.35
N GLU A 274 13.31 15.45 7.42
CA GLU A 274 12.66 16.76 7.43
C GLU A 274 11.13 16.64 7.43
N PHE A 275 10.59 15.71 6.64
CA PHE A 275 9.15 15.44 6.60
C PHE A 275 8.61 14.96 7.95
N ILE A 276 9.29 14.03 8.60
CA ILE A 276 8.86 13.46 9.88
C ILE A 276 8.98 14.49 11.00
N GLU A 277 10.14 15.14 11.14
CA GLU A 277 10.42 16.01 12.30
C GLU A 277 9.79 17.40 12.18
N GLN A 278 9.80 18.01 10.98
CA GLN A 278 9.42 19.41 10.82
C GLN A 278 8.03 19.59 10.21
N ILE A 279 7.67 18.72 9.27
CA ILE A 279 6.42 18.86 8.53
C ILE A 279 5.29 18.11 9.23
N LEU A 280 5.46 16.84 9.54
CA LEU A 280 4.46 16.02 10.23
C LEU A 280 4.37 16.38 11.72
N GLY A 281 5.51 16.47 12.39
CA GLY A 281 5.63 16.76 13.82
C GLY A 281 5.13 15.61 14.72
N GLU A 282 5.24 15.80 16.03
CA GLU A 282 4.89 14.79 17.03
C GLU A 282 3.40 14.41 17.00
N ASP A 283 2.52 15.42 16.95
CA ASP A 283 1.05 15.20 16.95
C ASP A 283 0.59 14.45 15.69
N GLY A 284 1.15 14.80 14.53
CA GLY A 284 0.85 14.12 13.28
C GLY A 284 1.41 12.70 13.26
N LEU A 285 2.62 12.49 13.79
CA LEU A 285 3.25 11.17 13.87
C LEU A 285 2.48 10.24 14.81
N ALA A 286 1.97 10.72 15.94
CA ALA A 286 1.29 9.89 16.95
C ALA A 286 0.12 9.07 16.38
N ARG A 287 -0.55 9.55 15.34
CA ARG A 287 -1.63 8.83 14.63
C ARG A 287 -1.24 8.32 13.24
N SER A 288 0.06 8.29 12.96
CA SER A 288 0.61 7.89 11.67
C SER A 288 1.51 6.66 11.79
N VAL A 289 1.62 5.92 10.69
CA VAL A 289 2.70 4.95 10.46
C VAL A 289 3.46 5.43 9.23
N VAL A 290 4.79 5.52 9.34
CA VAL A 290 5.66 5.95 8.24
C VAL A 290 6.50 4.76 7.75
N VAL A 291 6.37 4.44 6.47
CA VAL A 291 7.23 3.48 5.77
C VAL A 291 8.20 4.25 4.90
N ALA A 292 9.50 4.16 5.19
CA ALA A 292 10.55 4.86 4.47
C ALA A 292 11.37 3.88 3.61
N ALA A 293 11.37 4.10 2.31
CA ALA A 293 12.23 3.41 1.34
C ALA A 293 12.97 4.45 0.50
N PRO A 294 14.07 5.05 1.03
CA PRO A 294 14.76 6.16 0.37
C PRO A 294 15.40 5.76 -0.96
N ALA A 295 15.93 6.76 -1.68
CA ALA A 295 16.42 6.58 -3.05
C ALA A 295 17.66 5.68 -3.18
N ASP A 296 18.40 5.50 -2.11
CA ASP A 296 19.63 4.69 -2.02
C ASP A 296 19.38 3.20 -1.76
N VAL A 297 18.15 2.79 -1.43
CA VAL A 297 17.82 1.36 -1.30
C VAL A 297 17.52 0.72 -2.65
N SER A 298 17.60 -0.62 -2.71
CA SER A 298 17.37 -1.37 -3.95
C SER A 298 15.99 -1.10 -4.55
N PRO A 299 15.80 -1.23 -5.88
CA PRO A 299 14.50 -1.07 -6.52
C PRO A 299 13.44 -1.98 -5.93
N LEU A 300 13.81 -3.20 -5.56
CA LEU A 300 12.91 -4.15 -4.93
C LEU A 300 12.38 -3.63 -3.59
N LEU A 301 13.24 -3.09 -2.74
CA LEU A 301 12.82 -2.49 -1.47
C LEU A 301 11.93 -1.26 -1.67
N ARG A 302 12.18 -0.43 -2.68
CA ARG A 302 11.27 0.68 -3.01
C ARG A 302 9.87 0.18 -3.39
N MET A 303 9.77 -0.91 -4.15
CA MET A 303 8.49 -1.52 -4.48
C MET A 303 7.82 -2.16 -3.25
N GLN A 304 8.59 -2.89 -2.44
CA GLN A 304 8.10 -3.49 -1.20
C GLN A 304 7.61 -2.43 -0.22
N GLY A 305 8.29 -1.30 -0.09
CA GLY A 305 7.86 -0.18 0.76
C GLY A 305 6.49 0.37 0.38
N ALA A 306 6.22 0.54 -0.92
CA ALA A 306 4.91 0.96 -1.40
C ALA A 306 3.82 -0.10 -1.11
N ALA A 307 4.12 -1.37 -1.36
CA ALA A 307 3.23 -2.49 -1.04
C ALA A 307 2.96 -2.60 0.46
N TYR A 308 3.98 -2.39 1.29
CA TYR A 308 3.86 -2.45 2.75
C TYR A 308 3.04 -1.29 3.32
N ALA A 309 3.25 -0.06 2.86
CA ALA A 309 2.39 1.07 3.22
C ALA A 309 0.92 0.79 2.86
N THR A 310 0.68 0.18 1.70
CA THR A 310 -0.67 -0.22 1.29
C THR A 310 -1.24 -1.32 2.20
N SER A 311 -0.45 -2.36 2.56
CA SER A 311 -0.89 -3.43 3.47
C SER A 311 -1.20 -2.92 4.88
N LEU A 312 -0.44 -1.95 5.40
CA LEU A 312 -0.75 -1.27 6.65
C LEU A 312 -2.09 -0.52 6.57
N ALA A 313 -2.34 0.20 5.48
CA ALA A 313 -3.61 0.89 5.27
C ALA A 313 -4.78 -0.10 5.16
N GLU A 314 -4.61 -1.22 4.46
CA GLU A 314 -5.59 -2.30 4.37
C GLU A 314 -5.92 -2.90 5.74
N TYR A 315 -4.90 -3.16 6.57
CA TYR A 315 -5.11 -3.66 7.92
C TYR A 315 -6.03 -2.75 8.74
N PHE A 316 -5.79 -1.44 8.75
CA PHE A 316 -6.65 -0.50 9.51
C PHE A 316 -8.04 -0.34 8.88
N ARG A 317 -8.15 -0.33 7.54
CA ARG A 317 -9.44 -0.36 6.85
C ARG A 317 -10.26 -1.57 7.29
N ASP A 318 -9.64 -2.75 7.32
CA ASP A 318 -10.31 -4.01 7.67
C ASP A 318 -10.69 -4.07 9.16
N GLN A 319 -10.12 -3.17 9.99
CA GLN A 319 -10.56 -2.88 11.37
C GLN A 319 -11.66 -1.80 11.44
N GLY A 320 -12.28 -1.44 10.31
CA GLY A 320 -13.35 -0.46 10.24
C GLY A 320 -12.89 1.01 10.33
N LYS A 321 -11.59 1.31 10.09
CA LYS A 321 -11.04 2.66 10.21
C LYS A 321 -11.03 3.41 8.90
N HIS A 322 -11.21 4.73 8.99
CA HIS A 322 -11.01 5.63 7.86
C HIS A 322 -9.54 6.05 7.81
N VAL A 323 -8.84 5.55 6.80
CA VAL A 323 -7.38 5.71 6.64
C VAL A 323 -7.10 6.76 5.56
N LEU A 324 -6.15 7.65 5.82
CA LEU A 324 -5.50 8.47 4.81
C LEU A 324 -4.16 7.82 4.44
N LEU A 325 -4.01 7.39 3.20
CA LEU A 325 -2.75 6.91 2.65
C LEU A 325 -2.08 8.03 1.83
N LEU A 326 -0.89 8.44 2.22
CA LEU A 326 -0.04 9.35 1.46
C LEU A 326 1.13 8.56 0.86
N MET A 327 1.18 8.42 -0.47
CA MET A 327 2.22 7.67 -1.18
C MET A 327 3.12 8.63 -1.97
N ASP A 328 4.31 8.88 -1.49
CA ASP A 328 5.29 9.78 -2.11
C ASP A 328 6.55 8.99 -2.54
N SER A 329 6.72 8.57 -3.82
CA SER A 329 5.86 8.86 -4.95
C SER A 329 5.56 7.62 -5.81
N LEU A 330 4.43 7.65 -6.51
CA LEU A 330 4.05 6.66 -7.51
C LEU A 330 5.07 6.62 -8.67
N THR A 331 5.63 7.76 -9.05
CA THR A 331 6.69 7.85 -10.08
C THR A 331 7.92 7.05 -9.67
N ARG A 332 8.34 7.13 -8.41
CA ARG A 332 9.50 6.36 -7.90
C ARG A 332 9.23 4.87 -7.83
N TYR A 333 8.00 4.48 -7.52
CA TYR A 333 7.55 3.09 -7.63
C TYR A 333 7.63 2.58 -9.08
N ALA A 334 7.14 3.37 -10.04
CA ALA A 334 7.23 3.04 -11.47
C ALA A 334 8.68 2.94 -11.96
N MET A 335 9.56 3.84 -11.51
CA MET A 335 11.00 3.78 -11.81
C MET A 335 11.66 2.52 -11.23
N ALA A 336 11.31 2.13 -10.00
CA ALA A 336 11.82 0.91 -9.39
C ALA A 336 11.40 -0.33 -10.18
N GLN A 337 10.15 -0.43 -10.61
CA GLN A 337 9.69 -1.52 -11.48
C GLN A 337 10.42 -1.53 -12.83
N ARG A 338 10.64 -0.35 -13.42
CA ARG A 338 11.42 -0.22 -14.66
C ARG A 338 12.84 -0.78 -14.49
N GLU A 339 13.53 -0.43 -13.40
CA GLU A 339 14.88 -0.91 -13.11
C GLU A 339 14.91 -2.44 -12.98
N ILE A 340 13.93 -3.04 -12.28
CA ILE A 340 13.81 -4.49 -12.12
C ILE A 340 13.55 -5.16 -13.47
N ALA A 341 12.54 -4.70 -14.20
CA ALA A 341 12.10 -5.31 -15.44
C ALA A 341 13.20 -5.27 -16.51
N LEU A 342 13.90 -4.15 -16.66
CA LEU A 342 15.05 -4.04 -17.57
C LEU A 342 16.20 -4.97 -17.15
N ALA A 343 16.46 -5.13 -15.86
CA ALA A 343 17.52 -5.98 -15.34
C ALA A 343 17.28 -7.48 -15.61
N ILE A 344 16.01 -7.92 -15.64
CA ILE A 344 15.63 -9.30 -16.00
C ILE A 344 15.41 -9.50 -17.50
N GLY A 345 15.59 -8.45 -18.33
CA GLY A 345 15.56 -8.53 -19.78
C GLY A 345 14.21 -8.24 -20.43
N GLU A 346 13.24 -7.66 -19.72
CA GLU A 346 11.99 -7.17 -20.33
C GLU A 346 12.30 -5.98 -21.26
N PRO A 347 11.84 -5.99 -22.52
CA PRO A 347 12.16 -4.91 -23.44
C PRO A 347 11.45 -3.61 -23.06
N PRO A 348 12.14 -2.46 -23.21
CA PRO A 348 11.52 -1.16 -23.02
C PRO A 348 10.48 -0.87 -24.11
N ALA A 349 9.40 -0.19 -23.71
CA ALA A 349 8.35 0.29 -24.61
C ALA A 349 8.28 1.83 -24.60
N THR A 350 7.26 2.41 -24.01
CA THR A 350 6.99 3.86 -24.02
C THR A 350 7.98 4.64 -23.15
N LYS A 351 8.72 5.57 -23.76
CA LYS A 351 9.77 6.40 -23.07
C LYS A 351 10.70 5.57 -22.17
N GLY A 352 11.01 4.32 -22.58
CA GLY A 352 11.91 3.43 -21.84
C GLY A 352 11.28 2.68 -20.66
N TYR A 353 9.97 2.78 -20.45
CA TYR A 353 9.25 1.97 -19.46
C TYR A 353 8.77 0.66 -20.08
N PRO A 354 9.07 -0.50 -19.46
CA PRO A 354 8.54 -1.80 -19.88
C PRO A 354 7.02 -1.92 -19.63
N PRO A 355 6.30 -2.79 -20.36
CA PRO A 355 4.86 -3.00 -20.20
C PRO A 355 4.43 -3.39 -18.77
N SER A 356 5.25 -4.14 -18.05
CA SER A 356 4.97 -4.55 -16.67
C SER A 356 4.78 -3.38 -15.71
N VAL A 357 5.37 -2.21 -15.97
CA VAL A 357 5.18 -1.00 -15.17
C VAL A 357 3.71 -0.57 -15.20
N PHE A 358 3.13 -0.52 -16.39
CA PHE A 358 1.73 -0.10 -16.59
C PHE A 358 0.71 -1.11 -16.07
N ALA A 359 1.09 -2.39 -15.93
CA ALA A 359 0.26 -3.40 -15.28
C ALA A 359 0.31 -3.30 -13.74
N LYS A 360 1.46 -2.95 -13.17
CA LYS A 360 1.64 -2.89 -11.72
C LYS A 360 1.08 -1.61 -11.08
N LEU A 361 1.02 -0.50 -11.81
CA LEU A 361 0.45 0.75 -11.30
C LEU A 361 -1.03 0.61 -10.91
N PRO A 362 -1.94 0.13 -11.81
CA PRO A 362 -3.33 -0.11 -11.43
C PRO A 362 -3.45 -1.14 -10.30
N ALA A 363 -2.65 -2.22 -10.33
CA ALA A 363 -2.69 -3.26 -9.32
C ALA A 363 -2.38 -2.73 -7.91
N LEU A 364 -1.48 -1.76 -7.76
CA LEU A 364 -1.21 -1.11 -6.48
C LEU A 364 -2.35 -0.17 -6.08
N VAL A 365 -2.82 0.67 -7.01
CA VAL A 365 -3.82 1.71 -6.75
C VAL A 365 -5.18 1.10 -6.43
N GLU A 366 -5.58 0.01 -7.10
CA GLU A 366 -6.87 -0.66 -6.87
C GLU A 366 -6.99 -1.36 -5.51
N ARG A 367 -5.92 -1.54 -4.77
CA ARG A 367 -5.96 -2.04 -3.38
C ARG A 367 -6.57 -1.04 -2.41
N THR A 368 -6.57 0.26 -2.75
CA THR A 368 -7.16 1.34 -1.95
C THR A 368 -8.63 1.58 -2.31
N GLY A 369 -9.29 2.44 -1.56
CA GLY A 369 -10.72 2.73 -1.73
C GLY A 369 -11.55 2.26 -0.53
N ASN A 370 -12.88 2.32 -0.69
CA ASN A 370 -13.81 1.86 0.34
C ASN A 370 -13.74 0.35 0.53
N GLY A 371 -13.93 -0.08 1.78
CA GLY A 371 -14.26 -1.44 2.15
C GLY A 371 -15.73 -1.80 1.80
N PRO A 372 -16.23 -2.93 2.34
CA PRO A 372 -17.63 -3.28 2.30
C PRO A 372 -18.51 -2.24 3.03
N GLU A 373 -19.81 -2.26 2.78
CA GLU A 373 -20.79 -1.37 3.43
C GLU A 373 -20.67 -1.41 4.97
N GLY A 374 -20.58 -0.24 5.59
CA GLY A 374 -20.32 -0.09 7.02
C GLY A 374 -18.92 -0.45 7.48
N GLY A 375 -18.00 -0.73 6.57
CA GLY A 375 -16.58 -0.99 6.84
C GLY A 375 -15.73 0.29 6.85
N GLY A 376 -14.40 0.10 6.90
CA GLY A 376 -13.44 1.19 6.80
C GLY A 376 -13.17 1.63 5.36
N SER A 377 -12.38 2.68 5.21
CA SER A 377 -11.98 3.21 3.90
C SER A 377 -10.50 3.57 3.85
N ILE A 378 -9.91 3.53 2.64
CA ILE A 378 -8.59 4.09 2.37
C ILE A 378 -8.75 5.20 1.34
N THR A 379 -8.67 6.46 1.77
CA THR A 379 -8.50 7.58 0.86
C THR A 379 -7.01 7.75 0.59
N ALA A 380 -6.62 7.74 -0.67
CA ALA A 380 -5.21 7.75 -1.04
C ALA A 380 -4.84 9.00 -1.86
N PHE A 381 -3.71 9.63 -1.50
CA PHE A 381 -3.04 10.63 -2.33
C PHE A 381 -1.72 10.06 -2.83
N TYR A 382 -1.65 9.88 -4.14
CA TYR A 382 -0.46 9.42 -4.84
C TYR A 382 0.25 10.60 -5.48
N THR A 383 1.47 10.88 -5.06
CA THR A 383 2.25 11.93 -5.73
C THR A 383 2.80 11.42 -7.05
N VAL A 384 2.73 12.24 -8.06
CA VAL A 384 3.26 12.00 -9.39
C VAL A 384 4.22 13.13 -9.72
N LEU A 385 5.51 12.77 -9.84
CA LEU A 385 6.55 13.74 -10.16
C LEU A 385 6.57 13.97 -11.69
N THR A 386 6.39 15.20 -12.11
CA THR A 386 6.51 15.61 -13.51
C THR A 386 7.81 16.39 -13.69
N GLU A 387 8.73 15.84 -14.50
CA GLU A 387 9.97 16.54 -14.83
C GLU A 387 9.69 17.66 -15.84
N GLY A 388 10.09 18.90 -15.50
CA GLY A 388 9.95 20.04 -16.40
C GLY A 388 8.53 20.41 -16.80
N ASP A 389 7.53 20.07 -15.96
CA ASP A 389 6.11 20.25 -16.22
C ASP A 389 5.62 19.49 -17.50
N ASP A 390 6.34 18.42 -17.90
CA ASP A 390 5.98 17.57 -19.04
C ASP A 390 4.68 16.79 -18.74
N GLN A 391 3.58 17.30 -19.25
CA GLN A 391 2.28 16.65 -19.15
C GLN A 391 2.16 15.37 -19.99
N GLN A 392 3.12 15.10 -20.88
CA GLN A 392 3.15 13.90 -21.73
C GLN A 392 4.01 12.77 -21.11
N ASP A 393 4.37 12.85 -19.83
CA ASP A 393 5.03 11.75 -19.13
C ASP A 393 4.08 10.54 -19.07
N PRO A 394 4.50 9.33 -19.53
CA PRO A 394 3.61 8.17 -19.59
C PRO A 394 3.13 7.69 -18.22
N ILE A 395 3.89 7.95 -17.15
CA ILE A 395 3.46 7.62 -15.79
C ILE A 395 2.39 8.62 -15.33
N ALA A 396 2.56 9.91 -15.64
CA ALA A 396 1.56 10.93 -15.34
C ALA A 396 0.23 10.63 -16.07
N ASP A 397 0.30 10.23 -17.32
CA ASP A 397 -0.87 9.89 -18.14
C ASP A 397 -1.57 8.63 -17.63
N SER A 398 -0.80 7.58 -17.34
CA SER A 398 -1.32 6.36 -16.72
C SER A 398 -1.96 6.65 -15.37
N ALA A 399 -1.34 7.49 -14.53
CA ALA A 399 -1.89 7.86 -13.23
C ALA A 399 -3.24 8.61 -13.37
N ARG A 400 -3.36 9.56 -14.32
CA ARG A 400 -4.64 10.26 -14.59
C ARG A 400 -5.76 9.31 -15.01
N ALA A 401 -5.42 8.24 -15.73
CA ALA A 401 -6.38 7.26 -16.20
C ALA A 401 -6.94 6.37 -15.07
N ILE A 402 -6.13 6.04 -14.07
CA ILE A 402 -6.48 5.07 -13.01
C ILE A 402 -6.96 5.74 -11.71
N LEU A 403 -6.77 7.06 -11.54
CA LEU A 403 -7.15 7.80 -10.35
C LEU A 403 -8.52 8.48 -10.50
N ASP A 404 -9.19 8.74 -9.37
CA ASP A 404 -10.53 9.35 -9.30
C ASP A 404 -10.49 10.89 -9.32
N GLY A 405 -9.34 11.47 -9.59
CA GLY A 405 -9.10 12.91 -9.69
C GLY A 405 -7.62 13.24 -9.50
N HIS A 406 -7.31 14.51 -9.67
CA HIS A 406 -5.93 14.99 -9.49
C HIS A 406 -5.88 16.46 -9.08
N ILE A 407 -4.84 16.77 -8.33
CA ILE A 407 -4.45 18.12 -7.92
C ILE A 407 -3.11 18.42 -8.60
N VAL A 408 -3.02 19.52 -9.29
CA VAL A 408 -1.80 19.97 -9.96
C VAL A 408 -1.19 21.13 -9.16
N LEU A 409 0.10 21.03 -8.83
CA LEU A 409 0.86 22.13 -8.25
C LEU A 409 1.61 22.88 -9.35
N SER A 410 1.39 24.20 -9.41
CA SER A 410 1.98 25.08 -10.41
C SER A 410 3.29 25.70 -9.91
N ARG A 411 4.34 25.57 -10.71
CA ARG A 411 5.61 26.26 -10.47
C ARG A 411 5.46 27.76 -10.50
N ALA A 412 4.68 28.29 -11.44
CA ALA A 412 4.44 29.73 -11.58
C ALA A 412 3.78 30.34 -10.32
N LEU A 413 2.82 29.62 -9.70
CA LEU A 413 2.22 30.03 -8.43
C LEU A 413 3.25 30.00 -7.29
N ALA A 414 4.06 28.94 -7.22
CA ALA A 414 5.10 28.82 -6.18
C ALA A 414 6.16 29.93 -6.31
N GLU A 415 6.61 30.26 -7.51
CA GLU A 415 7.54 31.36 -7.78
C GLU A 415 6.96 32.74 -7.46
N ALA A 416 5.63 32.90 -7.61
CA ALA A 416 4.90 34.09 -7.18
C ALA A 416 4.67 34.17 -5.66
N GLY A 417 5.12 33.15 -4.88
CA GLY A 417 4.90 33.10 -3.43
C GLY A 417 3.46 32.72 -3.03
N HIS A 418 2.66 32.20 -3.96
CA HIS A 418 1.30 31.77 -3.72
C HIS A 418 1.28 30.32 -3.20
N TYR A 419 0.93 30.12 -1.94
CA TYR A 419 0.85 28.81 -1.31
C TYR A 419 -0.48 28.56 -0.59
N PRO A 420 -1.04 27.30 -0.69
CA PRO A 420 -0.54 26.19 -1.50
C PRO A 420 -0.60 26.52 -3.01
N ALA A 421 0.40 26.09 -3.75
CA ALA A 421 0.53 26.42 -5.16
C ALA A 421 -0.39 25.56 -6.06
N ILE A 422 -1.66 25.40 -5.68
CA ILE A 422 -2.65 24.56 -6.36
C ILE A 422 -3.21 25.29 -7.59
N ASP A 423 -3.02 24.71 -8.76
CA ASP A 423 -3.69 25.13 -9.98
C ASP A 423 -5.12 24.58 -10.01
N ILE A 424 -6.09 25.43 -9.68
CA ILE A 424 -7.51 25.06 -9.60
C ILE A 424 -8.11 24.76 -11.00
N GLU A 425 -7.59 25.39 -12.07
CA GLU A 425 -8.08 25.13 -13.42
C GLU A 425 -7.63 23.78 -13.94
N ALA A 426 -6.38 23.40 -13.66
CA ALA A 426 -5.80 22.12 -14.05
C ALA A 426 -6.19 20.94 -13.13
N SER A 427 -6.90 21.22 -12.01
CA SER A 427 -7.24 20.22 -10.99
C SER A 427 -8.70 19.80 -11.04
N ILE A 428 -8.96 18.52 -10.74
CA ILE A 428 -10.32 17.95 -10.76
C ILE A 428 -10.49 16.87 -9.68
N SER A 429 -11.65 16.88 -9.00
CA SER A 429 -12.16 15.75 -8.22
C SER A 429 -13.38 15.17 -8.93
N ARG A 430 -13.29 13.91 -9.36
CA ARG A 430 -14.42 13.26 -10.08
C ARG A 430 -15.56 12.88 -9.13
N ALA A 431 -15.26 12.62 -7.86
CA ALA A 431 -16.27 12.28 -6.86
C ALA A 431 -17.03 13.52 -6.33
N MET A 432 -16.52 14.72 -6.54
CA MET A 432 -17.08 15.95 -5.97
C MET A 432 -18.57 16.12 -6.25
N THR A 433 -19.02 15.88 -7.47
CA THR A 433 -20.43 16.05 -7.87
C THR A 433 -21.41 15.14 -7.13
N ALA A 434 -20.93 14.02 -6.56
CA ALA A 434 -21.74 13.11 -5.74
C ALA A 434 -21.69 13.46 -4.24
N LEU A 435 -20.80 14.37 -3.83
CA LEU A 435 -20.51 14.68 -2.44
C LEU A 435 -21.08 16.03 -1.98
N ILE A 436 -21.39 16.93 -2.92
CA ILE A 436 -21.81 18.29 -2.62
C ILE A 436 -23.19 18.58 -3.20
N ASP A 437 -23.88 19.56 -2.62
CA ASP A 437 -25.17 20.04 -3.13
C ASP A 437 -25.03 20.95 -4.36
N GLU A 438 -26.17 21.27 -4.98
CA GLU A 438 -26.19 22.13 -6.18
C GLU A 438 -25.69 23.53 -5.92
N THR A 439 -25.97 24.12 -4.76
CA THR A 439 -25.54 25.47 -4.38
C THR A 439 -24.03 25.56 -4.32
N HIS A 440 -23.39 24.61 -3.62
CA HIS A 440 -21.94 24.52 -3.56
C HIS A 440 -21.34 24.29 -4.96
N LEU A 441 -21.93 23.41 -5.78
CA LEU A 441 -21.47 23.17 -7.14
C LEU A 441 -21.54 24.43 -8.02
N ASP A 442 -22.58 25.23 -7.88
CA ASP A 442 -22.74 26.48 -8.62
C ASP A 442 -21.70 27.53 -8.18
N HIS A 443 -21.42 27.66 -6.88
CA HIS A 443 -20.34 28.53 -6.40
C HIS A 443 -18.98 28.10 -6.94
N VAL A 444 -18.68 26.81 -6.98
CA VAL A 444 -17.43 26.28 -7.58
C VAL A 444 -17.34 26.62 -9.07
N ARG A 445 -18.45 26.46 -9.82
CA ARG A 445 -18.49 26.82 -11.23
C ARG A 445 -18.23 28.31 -11.45
N GLN A 446 -18.91 29.16 -10.68
CA GLN A 446 -18.72 30.62 -10.72
C GLN A 446 -17.27 30.99 -10.37
N PHE A 447 -16.72 30.39 -9.31
CA PHE A 447 -15.34 30.63 -8.90
C PHE A 447 -14.35 30.31 -10.05
N LYS A 448 -14.46 29.12 -10.63
CA LYS A 448 -13.61 28.71 -11.77
C LYS A 448 -13.78 29.61 -12.99
N GLN A 449 -15.00 30.03 -13.29
CA GLN A 449 -15.27 30.96 -14.40
C GLN A 449 -14.61 32.33 -14.19
N MET A 450 -14.72 32.90 -12.98
CA MET A 450 -14.12 34.21 -12.65
C MET A 450 -12.58 34.12 -12.68
N LEU A 451 -12.01 33.08 -12.07
CA LEU A 451 -10.58 32.84 -12.09
C LEU A 451 -10.04 32.70 -13.52
N SER A 452 -10.66 31.83 -14.33
CA SER A 452 -10.27 31.59 -15.72
C SER A 452 -10.38 32.85 -16.57
N ARG A 453 -11.46 33.61 -16.41
CA ARG A 453 -11.66 34.84 -17.16
C ARG A 453 -10.59 35.89 -16.84
N TYR A 454 -10.26 36.06 -15.56
CA TYR A 454 -9.17 36.95 -15.14
C TYR A 454 -7.82 36.48 -15.71
N GLN A 455 -7.48 35.21 -15.57
CA GLN A 455 -6.19 34.69 -16.01
C GLN A 455 -5.98 34.83 -17.52
N ARG A 456 -7.00 34.54 -18.32
CA ARG A 456 -6.94 34.71 -19.80
C ARG A 456 -6.76 36.15 -20.25
N ASN A 457 -7.17 37.13 -19.45
CA ASN A 457 -7.07 38.55 -19.77
C ASN A 457 -5.99 39.28 -18.98
N ARG A 458 -5.21 38.56 -18.15
CA ARG A 458 -4.20 39.13 -17.25
C ARG A 458 -3.21 40.06 -17.96
N ASP A 459 -2.73 39.64 -19.12
CA ASP A 459 -1.74 40.41 -19.89
C ASP A 459 -2.38 41.71 -20.44
N LEU A 460 -3.62 41.65 -20.95
CA LEU A 460 -4.35 42.82 -21.41
C LEU A 460 -4.62 43.83 -20.28
N ILE A 461 -4.92 43.34 -19.08
CA ILE A 461 -5.12 44.15 -17.87
C ILE A 461 -3.78 44.77 -17.46
N ALA A 462 -2.70 44.01 -17.42
CA ALA A 462 -1.38 44.46 -16.99
C ALA A 462 -0.79 45.57 -17.87
N VAL A 463 -1.00 45.51 -19.20
CA VAL A 463 -0.54 46.53 -20.14
C VAL A 463 -1.53 47.68 -20.31
N GLY A 464 -2.65 47.68 -19.56
CA GLY A 464 -3.66 48.76 -19.61
C GLY A 464 -4.50 48.78 -20.92
N ALA A 465 -4.49 47.70 -21.66
CA ALA A 465 -5.25 47.56 -22.94
C ALA A 465 -6.74 47.26 -22.72
N TYR A 466 -7.13 46.87 -21.52
CA TYR A 466 -8.54 46.68 -21.14
C TYR A 466 -9.17 47.97 -20.62
N ALA A 467 -10.30 48.34 -21.19
CA ALA A 467 -11.10 49.49 -20.71
C ALA A 467 -12.30 48.96 -19.89
N PRO A 468 -12.45 49.37 -18.61
CA PRO A 468 -13.60 48.98 -17.79
C PRO A 468 -14.95 49.35 -18.44
N GLY A 469 -15.98 48.53 -18.17
CA GLY A 469 -17.32 48.69 -18.71
C GLY A 469 -17.57 48.04 -20.09
N ARG A 470 -16.55 47.44 -20.71
CA ARG A 470 -16.72 46.73 -22.00
C ARG A 470 -17.22 45.29 -21.84
N ASP A 471 -16.83 44.60 -20.79
CA ASP A 471 -17.25 43.26 -20.45
C ASP A 471 -17.58 43.20 -18.97
N ALA A 472 -18.87 43.23 -18.63
CA ALA A 472 -19.36 43.24 -17.27
C ALA A 472 -18.89 42.00 -16.45
N GLN A 473 -18.69 40.84 -17.10
CA GLN A 473 -18.19 39.63 -16.44
C GLN A 473 -16.68 39.72 -16.18
N LEU A 474 -15.90 40.33 -17.07
CA LEU A 474 -14.49 40.56 -16.84
C LEU A 474 -14.28 41.63 -15.76
N ASP A 475 -15.07 42.72 -15.75
CA ASP A 475 -15.06 43.72 -14.69
C ASP A 475 -15.32 43.07 -13.33
N ARG A 476 -16.32 42.19 -13.25
CA ARG A 476 -16.62 41.40 -12.05
C ARG A 476 -15.45 40.49 -11.65
N ALA A 477 -14.82 39.83 -12.62
CA ALA A 477 -13.66 38.98 -12.36
C ALA A 477 -12.47 39.76 -11.81
N ILE A 478 -12.19 40.95 -12.37
CA ILE A 478 -11.14 41.88 -11.89
C ILE A 478 -11.43 42.34 -10.47
N ALA A 479 -12.66 42.72 -10.17
CA ALA A 479 -13.06 43.20 -8.82
C ALA A 479 -12.97 42.06 -7.77
N LEU A 480 -13.28 40.83 -8.14
CA LEU A 480 -13.25 39.68 -7.22
C LEU A 480 -11.86 39.04 -7.07
N TYR A 481 -10.94 39.25 -8.01
CA TYR A 481 -9.66 38.54 -8.05
C TYR A 481 -8.84 38.67 -6.76
N PRO A 482 -8.70 39.82 -6.11
CA PRO A 482 -7.95 39.92 -4.84
C PRO A 482 -8.54 39.03 -3.72
N ARG A 483 -9.86 38.86 -3.70
CA ARG A 483 -10.54 38.02 -2.72
C ARG A 483 -10.41 36.52 -3.09
N ILE A 484 -10.46 36.21 -4.37
CA ILE A 484 -10.20 34.84 -4.92
C ILE A 484 -8.76 34.43 -4.57
N GLU A 485 -7.78 35.32 -4.77
CA GLU A 485 -6.39 35.05 -4.44
C GLU A 485 -6.20 34.82 -2.94
N ALA A 486 -6.77 35.69 -2.09
CA ALA A 486 -6.73 35.54 -0.63
C ALA A 486 -7.43 34.25 -0.15
N PHE A 487 -8.51 33.82 -0.83
CA PHE A 487 -9.20 32.55 -0.54
C PHE A 487 -8.32 31.34 -0.85
N LEU A 488 -7.56 31.37 -1.94
CA LEU A 488 -6.70 30.27 -2.37
C LEU A 488 -5.42 30.15 -1.53
N GLN A 489 -4.96 31.25 -0.92
CA GLN A 489 -3.77 31.25 -0.06
C GLN A 489 -4.12 30.76 1.35
N GLN A 490 -3.25 29.91 1.89
CA GLN A 490 -3.38 29.37 3.24
C GLN A 490 -2.01 29.10 3.85
N GLY A 491 -1.82 29.52 5.10
CA GLY A 491 -0.60 29.23 5.84
C GLY A 491 -0.43 27.74 6.13
N PHE A 492 0.79 27.23 6.10
CA PHE A 492 1.07 25.79 6.30
C PHE A 492 0.71 25.27 7.71
N ARG A 493 0.51 26.17 8.69
CA ARG A 493 0.02 25.87 10.05
C ARG A 493 -1.46 26.24 10.24
N GLU A 494 -2.09 26.74 9.22
CA GLU A 494 -3.52 27.08 9.24
C GLU A 494 -4.33 25.82 8.92
N CYS A 495 -5.31 25.50 9.76
CA CYS A 495 -6.32 24.49 9.48
C CYS A 495 -7.57 25.20 8.95
N ALA A 496 -8.05 24.78 7.78
CA ALA A 496 -9.30 25.25 7.22
C ALA A 496 -10.28 24.06 7.11
N PRO A 497 -11.10 23.80 8.16
CA PRO A 497 -12.08 22.74 8.15
C PRO A 497 -13.09 22.88 7.00
N PHE A 498 -13.70 21.76 6.57
CA PHE A 498 -14.63 21.74 5.46
C PHE A 498 -15.75 22.77 5.60
N ALA A 499 -16.44 22.81 6.75
CA ALA A 499 -17.53 23.77 6.98
C ALA A 499 -17.09 25.23 6.87
N SER A 500 -15.95 25.59 7.44
CA SER A 500 -15.43 26.98 7.35
C SER A 500 -14.96 27.32 5.94
N SER A 501 -14.48 26.35 5.20
CA SER A 501 -14.09 26.51 3.79
C SER A 501 -15.30 26.82 2.90
N LEU A 502 -16.45 26.18 3.16
CA LEU A 502 -17.71 26.47 2.46
C LEU A 502 -18.22 27.85 2.79
N THR A 503 -18.31 28.20 4.09
CA THR A 503 -18.73 29.54 4.51
C THR A 503 -17.87 30.62 3.87
N ALA A 504 -16.56 30.41 3.75
CA ALA A 504 -15.66 31.35 3.10
C ALA A 504 -15.90 31.44 1.58
N LEU A 505 -16.28 30.32 0.93
CA LEU A 505 -16.65 30.29 -0.49
C LEU A 505 -17.95 31.07 -0.73
N ASP A 506 -18.99 30.82 0.09
CA ASP A 506 -20.28 31.51 0.01
C ASP A 506 -20.12 33.03 0.18
N ALA A 507 -19.36 33.46 1.17
CA ALA A 507 -19.07 34.88 1.43
C ALA A 507 -18.36 35.59 0.26
N LEU A 508 -17.73 34.88 -0.67
CA LEU A 508 -17.18 35.51 -1.88
C LEU A 508 -18.27 36.02 -2.83
N PHE A 509 -19.43 35.36 -2.85
CA PHE A 509 -20.49 35.63 -3.81
C PHE A 509 -21.65 36.42 -3.20
N ASP A 510 -21.95 36.27 -1.90
CA ASP A 510 -23.01 36.99 -1.20
C ASP A 510 -22.81 38.52 -1.25
N ALA A 511 -21.59 38.99 -1.22
CA ALA A 511 -21.25 40.42 -1.28
C ALA A 511 -21.50 41.06 -2.65
N TYR A 512 -21.91 40.28 -3.69
CA TYR A 512 -22.11 40.77 -5.07
C TYR A 512 -23.45 40.30 -5.66
N GLY A 513 -24.34 39.71 -4.85
CA GLY A 513 -25.70 39.27 -5.20
C GLY A 513 -26.78 40.35 -5.01
N GLY A 514 -26.38 41.64 -4.85
CA GLY A 514 -27.28 42.77 -4.79
C GLY A 514 -27.29 43.59 -6.08
#